data_a08bc96d993e820c9789f0112faa87f4
#
_entry.id   a08bc96d993e820c9789f0112faa87f4
#
_cell.length_a   1.000
_cell.length_b   1.000
_cell.length_c   1.000
_cell.angle_alpha   90.00
_cell.angle_beta   90.00
_cell.angle_gamma   90.00
#
_symmetry.space_group_name_H-M   'P 1'
#
loop_
_entity.id
_entity.type
_entity.pdbx_description
1 polymer ?
#
loop_
_entity_poly.entity_id
_entity_poly.type
_entity_poly.pdbx_seq_one_letter_code
_entity_poly.pdbx_strand_id
1 'polypeptide(L)' 'MIARLMAVNIIAGRYVYSRVPRLLKQQVKDELTQLGHEDLAVN' A
#
# COMPACT_ATOMS: atom_id res chain seq x y z
N MET A 1 -9.56 -5.89 6.37
CA MET A 1 -8.16 -6.28 6.34
C MET A 1 -7.28 -5.07 6.32
N ILE A 2 -6.25 -5.12 7.15
CA ILE A 2 -5.41 -3.94 7.37
C ILE A 2 -4.60 -3.54 6.13
N ALA A 3 -4.15 -4.52 5.34
CA ALA A 3 -3.34 -4.23 4.16
C ALA A 3 -4.14 -3.47 3.11
N ARG A 4 -5.39 -3.83 2.93
CA ARG A 4 -6.25 -3.12 1.97
C ARG A 4 -6.52 -1.70 2.46
N LEU A 5 -6.77 -1.55 3.74
CA LEU A 5 -7.00 -0.21 4.30
C LEU A 5 -5.78 0.68 4.09
N MET A 6 -4.59 0.12 4.31
CA MET A 6 -3.37 0.87 4.08
C MET A 6 -3.22 1.25 2.61
N ALA A 7 -3.51 0.33 1.70
CA ALA A 7 -3.42 0.61 0.26
C ALA A 7 -4.37 1.74 -0.12
N VAL A 8 -5.60 1.70 0.38
CA VAL A 8 -6.58 2.75 0.09
C VAL A 8 -6.08 4.10 0.59
N ASN A 9 -5.49 4.13 1.78
CA ASN A 9 -4.97 5.38 2.33
C ASN A 9 -3.77 5.90 1.54
N ILE A 10 -2.95 5.00 1.02
CA ILE A 10 -1.82 5.40 0.18
C ILE A 10 -2.34 6.02 -1.12
N ILE A 11 -3.34 5.42 -1.73
CA ILE A 11 -3.95 5.96 -2.95
C ILE A 11 -4.55 7.33 -2.69
N ALA A 12 -5.16 7.51 -1.53
CA ALA A 12 -5.79 8.77 -1.16
C ALA A 12 -4.78 9.85 -0.74
N GLY A 13 -3.50 9.50 -0.65
CA GLY A 13 -2.49 10.45 -0.25
C GLY A 13 -2.41 10.71 1.24
N ARG A 14 -3.02 9.84 2.04
CA ARG A 14 -3.03 10.00 3.50
C ARG A 14 -1.94 9.21 4.18
N TYR A 15 -1.26 8.35 3.46
CA TYR A 15 -0.26 7.48 4.02
C TYR A 15 0.79 7.22 2.95
N VAL A 16 2.00 6.88 3.37
CA VAL A 16 3.08 6.60 2.42
C VAL A 16 3.53 5.16 2.57
N TYR A 17 3.83 4.52 1.44
CA TYR A 17 4.23 3.13 1.41
C TYR A 17 5.48 2.87 2.25
N SER A 18 6.42 3.81 2.29
CA SER A 18 7.66 3.63 3.04
C SER A 18 7.42 3.50 4.53
N ARG A 19 6.26 3.92 5.03
CA ARG A 19 5.91 3.80 6.44
C ARG A 19 5.22 2.51 6.79
N VAL A 20 4.86 1.72 5.79
CA VAL A 20 4.19 0.44 6.02
C VAL A 20 5.16 -0.50 6.74
N PRO A 21 4.72 -1.19 7.81
CA PRO A 21 5.57 -2.16 8.49
C PRO A 21 6.09 -3.20 7.50
N ARG A 22 7.35 -3.59 7.69
CA ARG A 22 8.01 -4.51 6.79
C ARG A 22 7.19 -5.76 6.51
N LEU A 23 6.59 -6.32 7.54
CA LEU A 23 5.83 -7.56 7.40
C LEU A 23 4.58 -7.39 6.56
N LEU A 24 4.08 -6.17 6.41
CA LEU A 24 2.88 -5.90 5.66
C LEU A 24 3.15 -5.34 4.27
N LYS A 25 4.41 -4.99 3.98
CA LYS A 25 4.72 -4.34 2.70
C LYS A 25 4.33 -5.20 1.50
N GLN A 26 4.61 -6.49 1.57
CA GLN A 26 4.27 -7.37 0.45
C GLN A 26 2.76 -7.40 0.24
N GLN A 27 2.00 -7.50 1.32
CA GLN A 27 0.55 -7.54 1.23
C GLN A 27 -0.01 -6.22 0.70
N VAL A 28 0.53 -5.11 1.16
CA VAL A 28 0.08 -3.79 0.70
C VAL A 28 0.42 -3.61 -0.77
N LYS A 29 1.61 -4.05 -1.18
CA LYS A 29 1.99 -3.97 -2.59
C LYS A 29 1.04 -4.79 -3.45
N ASP A 30 0.67 -5.99 -3.00
CA ASP A 30 -0.26 -6.82 -3.74
C ASP A 30 -1.61 -6.13 -3.90
N GLU A 31 -2.08 -5.47 -2.84
CA GLU A 31 -3.35 -4.74 -2.92
C GLU A 31 -3.24 -3.57 -3.87
N LEU A 32 -2.15 -2.82 -3.81
CA LEU A 32 -1.95 -1.69 -4.73
C LEU A 32 -1.91 -2.15 -6.17
N THR A 33 -1.25 -3.29 -6.42
CA THR A 33 -1.20 -3.85 -7.77
C THR A 33 -2.59 -4.22 -8.27
N GLN A 34 -3.39 -4.85 -7.41
CA GLN A 34 -4.75 -5.22 -7.79
C GLN A 34 -5.62 -4.00 -8.08
N LEU A 35 -5.35 -2.90 -7.40
CA LEU A 35 -6.11 -1.67 -7.59
C LEU A 35 -5.56 -0.81 -8.73
N GLY A 36 -4.52 -1.27 -9.41
CA GLY A 36 -3.93 -0.55 -10.53
C GLY A 36 -3.02 0.59 -10.13
N HIS A 37 -2.49 0.56 -8.91
CA HIS A 37 -1.63 1.61 -8.39
C HIS A 37 -0.29 1.08 -7.91
N GLU A 38 0.27 0.12 -8.63
CA GLU A 38 1.55 -0.48 -8.26
C GLU A 38 2.67 0.56 -8.20
N ASP A 39 2.56 1.61 -8.99
CA ASP A 39 3.54 2.69 -9.00
C ASP A 39 3.66 3.39 -7.64
N LEU A 40 2.65 3.25 -6.79
CA LEU A 40 2.69 3.85 -5.45
C LEU A 40 3.42 2.96 -4.44
N ALA A 41 3.72 1.73 -4.80
CA ALA A 41 4.43 0.81 -3.90
C ALA A 41 5.94 1.03 -4.00
N VAL A 42 6.38 2.21 -3.59
CA VAL A 42 7.79 2.60 -3.65
C VAL A 42 8.25 3.05 -2.26
N ASN A 43 9.47 2.71 -1.93
CA ASN A 43 10.06 3.11 -0.67
C ASN A 43 10.61 4.52 -0.71
#